data_3c1f427c9d74582cff97064e42b3d0c7
#
_entry.id   3c1f427c9d74582cff97064e42b3d0c7
#
_cell.length_a   1.000
_cell.length_b   1.000
_cell.length_c   1.000
_cell.angle_alpha   90.00
_cell.angle_beta   90.00
_cell.angle_gamma   90.00
#
_symmetry.space_group_name_H-M   'P 1'
#
loop_
_entity.id
_entity.type
_entity.pdbx_description
1 polymer ?
#
loop_
_entity_poly.entity_id
_entity_poly.type
_entity_poly.pdbx_seq_one_letter_code
_entity_poly.pdbx_strand_id
1 'polypeptide(L)'
;MFAAIGLIVLLGMVFGGFAFTGGDLRPIMESIPHEMIIIGGAATGAIVAGNSMKELKQFGGGFGKVFKGPTYKKQDYLDVIFLVSTLMKMLRTDGPVAVEPHIEDPKASTVFANYPRLLKDTTLVHLICDTLRLVVVSSGTLDPNAVEEVMDNGLKTHHHDAIRPADMLQGLADALPALGIVAAVLGVVKTMGSIDKPPAILGAMIGSALVGTFMGILLAYGIASPFANRCKQVIESDAAIYQVVKQIIIASLHGHPLPLVIEAARSGITHSNQPAFADVFDGMRGR
;
A
#
# COMPACT_ATOMS: atom_id res chain seq x y z
N MET A 1 3.27 -12.14 7.24
CA MET A 1 3.91 -12.97 8.29
C MET A 1 4.63 -12.10 9.31
N PHE A 2 5.59 -11.24 8.93
CA PHE A 2 6.34 -10.40 9.89
C PHE A 2 5.48 -9.44 10.72
N ALA A 3 4.44 -8.82 10.14
CA ALA A 3 3.54 -7.94 10.90
C ALA A 3 2.85 -8.65 12.07
N ALA A 4 2.42 -9.90 11.87
CA ALA A 4 1.80 -10.69 12.94
C ALA A 4 2.84 -11.07 14.03
N ILE A 5 4.05 -11.46 13.62
CA ILE A 5 5.13 -11.76 14.57
C ILE A 5 5.48 -10.51 15.40
N GLY A 6 5.64 -9.35 14.73
CA GLY A 6 5.91 -8.08 15.41
C GLY A 6 4.85 -7.73 16.45
N LEU A 7 3.56 -7.93 16.12
CA LEU A 7 2.46 -7.69 17.04
C LEU A 7 2.50 -8.62 18.26
N ILE A 8 2.77 -9.91 18.04
CA ILE A 8 2.89 -10.89 19.14
C ILE A 8 4.06 -10.54 20.06
N VAL A 9 5.22 -10.16 19.50
CA VAL A 9 6.39 -9.75 20.27
C VAL A 9 6.07 -8.48 21.08
N LEU A 10 5.45 -7.47 20.45
CA LEU A 10 5.08 -6.22 21.10
C LEU A 10 4.15 -6.49 22.30
N LEU A 11 3.04 -7.17 22.09
CA LEU A 11 2.09 -7.47 23.16
C LEU A 11 2.70 -8.35 24.24
N GLY A 12 3.48 -9.37 23.83
CA GLY A 12 4.18 -10.26 24.75
C GLY A 12 5.20 -9.53 25.61
N MET A 13 5.97 -8.59 25.06
CA MET A 13 6.94 -7.80 25.82
C MET A 13 6.27 -6.76 26.72
N VAL A 14 5.22 -6.09 26.26
CA VAL A 14 4.51 -5.09 27.07
C VAL A 14 3.82 -5.75 28.27
N PHE A 15 2.93 -6.72 28.02
CA PHE A 15 2.16 -7.36 29.10
C PHE A 15 2.96 -8.40 29.86
N GLY A 16 3.79 -9.19 29.18
CA GLY A 16 4.66 -10.18 29.81
C GLY A 16 5.76 -9.52 30.64
N GLY A 17 6.40 -8.45 30.15
CA GLY A 17 7.38 -7.67 30.91
C GLY A 17 6.77 -7.04 32.16
N PHE A 18 5.55 -6.47 32.05
CA PHE A 18 4.83 -5.92 33.19
C PHE A 18 4.52 -7.01 34.24
N ALA A 19 4.02 -8.16 33.82
CA ALA A 19 3.75 -9.29 34.72
C ALA A 19 5.05 -9.84 35.38
N PHE A 20 6.14 -9.92 34.59
CA PHE A 20 7.44 -10.40 35.09
C PHE A 20 8.02 -9.51 36.18
N THR A 21 7.77 -8.19 36.11
CA THR A 21 8.18 -7.24 37.17
C THR A 21 7.23 -7.20 38.37
N GLY A 22 6.26 -8.10 38.45
CA GLY A 22 5.31 -8.21 39.56
C GLY A 22 4.06 -7.32 39.43
N GLY A 23 3.82 -6.76 38.23
CA GLY A 23 2.61 -6.01 37.92
C GLY A 23 1.37 -6.89 37.86
N ASP A 24 0.25 -6.42 38.43
CA ASP A 24 -1.04 -7.08 38.35
C ASP A 24 -1.76 -6.67 37.05
N LEU A 25 -1.97 -7.61 36.16
CA LEU A 25 -2.67 -7.40 34.88
C LEU A 25 -4.19 -7.29 35.00
N ARG A 26 -4.78 -7.71 36.14
CA ARG A 26 -6.25 -7.74 36.27
C ARG A 26 -6.91 -6.37 36.07
N PRO A 27 -6.44 -5.26 36.69
CA PRO A 27 -7.04 -3.96 36.46
C PRO A 27 -7.00 -3.50 35.03
N ILE A 28 -5.91 -3.86 34.31
CA ILE A 28 -5.76 -3.55 32.88
C ILE A 28 -6.77 -4.35 32.06
N MET A 29 -6.82 -5.68 32.26
CA MET A 29 -7.69 -6.56 31.50
C MET A 29 -9.18 -6.28 31.71
N GLU A 30 -9.59 -5.89 32.92
CA GLU A 30 -10.96 -5.51 33.25
C GLU A 30 -11.34 -4.17 32.61
N SER A 31 -10.38 -3.25 32.44
CA SER A 31 -10.62 -1.91 31.86
C SER A 31 -10.64 -1.93 30.33
N ILE A 32 -9.88 -2.81 29.68
CA ILE A 32 -9.76 -2.86 28.20
C ILE A 32 -11.11 -2.82 27.48
N PRO A 33 -12.14 -3.62 27.83
CA PRO A 33 -13.41 -3.59 27.08
C PRO A 33 -14.09 -2.22 27.12
N HIS A 34 -14.05 -1.52 28.27
CA HIS A 34 -14.65 -0.21 28.43
C HIS A 34 -13.89 0.86 27.63
N GLU A 35 -12.57 0.85 27.73
CA GLU A 35 -11.69 1.77 27.01
C GLU A 35 -11.79 1.57 25.49
N MET A 36 -11.89 0.32 25.03
CA MET A 36 -12.07 0.01 23.60
C MET A 36 -13.40 0.51 23.05
N ILE A 37 -14.46 0.57 23.85
CA ILE A 37 -15.74 1.17 23.43
C ILE A 37 -15.56 2.68 23.22
N ILE A 38 -14.91 3.37 24.17
CA ILE A 38 -14.73 4.82 24.11
C ILE A 38 -13.75 5.20 22.99
N ILE A 39 -12.54 4.65 23.04
CA ILE A 39 -11.46 4.96 22.08
C ILE A 39 -11.83 4.45 20.69
N GLY A 40 -12.26 3.20 20.58
CA GLY A 40 -12.61 2.59 19.29
C GLY A 40 -13.85 3.22 18.66
N GLY A 41 -14.87 3.56 19.48
CA GLY A 41 -16.06 4.29 19.01
C GLY A 41 -15.71 5.68 18.50
N ALA A 42 -14.92 6.45 19.28
CA ALA A 42 -14.48 7.78 18.86
C ALA A 42 -13.57 7.74 17.62
N ALA A 43 -12.67 6.77 17.55
CA ALA A 43 -11.80 6.54 16.38
C ALA A 43 -12.61 6.19 15.12
N THR A 44 -13.61 5.32 15.26
CA THR A 44 -14.53 4.98 14.16
C THR A 44 -15.33 6.21 13.72
N GLY A 45 -15.86 6.98 14.66
CA GLY A 45 -16.55 8.24 14.39
C GLY A 45 -15.68 9.23 13.61
N ALA A 46 -14.44 9.42 14.06
CA ALA A 46 -13.48 10.32 13.41
C ALA A 46 -13.16 9.89 11.96
N ILE A 47 -12.92 8.58 11.73
CA ILE A 47 -12.68 8.05 10.39
C ILE A 47 -13.91 8.28 9.50
N VAL A 48 -15.10 7.98 9.98
CA VAL A 48 -16.33 8.14 9.19
C VAL A 48 -16.61 9.60 8.88
N ALA A 49 -16.41 10.50 9.85
CA ALA A 49 -16.64 11.93 9.66
C ALA A 49 -15.63 12.59 8.70
N GLY A 50 -14.40 12.09 8.64
CA GLY A 50 -13.33 12.68 7.85
C GLY A 50 -13.16 12.10 6.44
N ASN A 51 -13.91 11.06 6.04
CA ASN A 51 -13.67 10.35 4.80
C ASN A 51 -14.95 10.02 4.03
N SER A 52 -14.85 9.93 2.71
CA SER A 52 -15.95 9.53 1.83
C SER A 52 -16.21 8.02 1.93
N MET A 53 -17.42 7.59 1.50
CA MET A 53 -17.78 6.16 1.47
C MET A 53 -16.84 5.33 0.56
N LYS A 54 -16.30 5.92 -0.51
CA LYS A 54 -15.32 5.29 -1.39
C LYS A 54 -14.03 5.00 -0.63
N GLU A 55 -13.52 5.97 0.11
CA GLU A 55 -12.29 5.85 0.91
C GLU A 55 -12.46 4.86 2.06
N LEU A 56 -13.62 4.83 2.73
CA LEU A 56 -13.91 3.85 3.77
C LEU A 56 -13.86 2.40 3.25
N LYS A 57 -14.35 2.16 2.04
CA LYS A 57 -14.24 0.83 1.40
C LYS A 57 -12.79 0.48 1.06
N GLN A 58 -12.01 1.46 0.58
CA GLN A 58 -10.58 1.28 0.29
C GLN A 58 -9.77 1.01 1.56
N PHE A 59 -10.11 1.69 2.66
CA PHE A 59 -9.50 1.49 3.98
C PHE A 59 -9.56 0.04 4.44
N GLY A 60 -10.75 -0.59 4.35
CA GLY A 60 -10.91 -2.02 4.65
C GLY A 60 -10.01 -2.93 3.80
N GLY A 61 -9.82 -2.60 2.51
CA GLY A 61 -8.89 -3.30 1.62
C GLY A 61 -7.41 -3.12 1.99
N GLY A 62 -7.05 -1.96 2.53
CA GLY A 62 -5.68 -1.64 2.97
C GLY A 62 -5.17 -2.56 4.06
N PHE A 63 -6.01 -2.94 5.02
CA PHE A 63 -5.64 -3.92 6.06
C PHE A 63 -5.18 -5.26 5.47
N GLY A 64 -5.83 -5.72 4.39
CA GLY A 64 -5.45 -6.95 3.70
C GLY A 64 -4.03 -6.89 3.13
N LYS A 65 -3.59 -5.73 2.62
CA LYS A 65 -2.25 -5.54 2.05
C LYS A 65 -1.15 -5.66 3.10
N VAL A 66 -1.39 -5.21 4.34
CA VAL A 66 -0.41 -5.30 5.44
C VAL A 66 0.06 -6.72 5.67
N PHE A 67 -0.85 -7.69 5.60
CA PHE A 67 -0.57 -9.11 5.85
C PHE A 67 -0.10 -9.87 4.60
N LYS A 68 -0.64 -9.54 3.43
CA LYS A 68 -0.32 -10.22 2.17
C LYS A 68 1.05 -9.81 1.62
N GLY A 69 1.47 -8.56 1.85
CA GLY A 69 2.71 -8.00 1.28
C GLY A 69 2.58 -7.62 -0.19
N PRO A 70 3.71 -7.28 -0.87
CA PRO A 70 3.72 -6.86 -2.25
C PRO A 70 3.14 -7.91 -3.20
N THR A 71 2.42 -7.44 -4.20
CA THR A 71 1.73 -8.27 -5.19
C THR A 71 2.71 -8.83 -6.21
N TYR A 72 3.68 -8.00 -6.63
CA TYR A 72 4.61 -8.31 -7.71
C TYR A 72 5.93 -8.87 -7.20
N LYS A 73 6.44 -9.87 -7.92
CA LYS A 73 7.69 -10.57 -7.66
C LYS A 73 8.65 -10.39 -8.84
N LYS A 74 9.89 -10.81 -8.69
CA LYS A 74 10.93 -10.76 -9.74
C LYS A 74 10.42 -11.26 -11.11
N GLN A 75 9.63 -12.34 -11.14
CA GLN A 75 9.07 -12.89 -12.37
C GLN A 75 8.08 -11.93 -13.04
N ASP A 76 7.25 -11.24 -12.27
CA ASP A 76 6.27 -10.30 -12.84
C ASP A 76 6.96 -9.09 -13.49
N TYR A 77 8.10 -8.65 -12.96
CA TYR A 77 8.93 -7.62 -13.59
C TYR A 77 9.57 -8.09 -14.89
N LEU A 78 10.05 -9.34 -14.94
CA LEU A 78 10.51 -9.95 -16.19
C LEU A 78 9.38 -9.99 -17.23
N ASP A 79 8.22 -10.45 -16.81
CA ASP A 79 7.05 -10.59 -17.69
C ASP A 79 6.61 -9.24 -18.26
N VAL A 80 6.59 -8.17 -17.43
CA VAL A 80 6.27 -6.81 -17.89
C VAL A 80 7.33 -6.30 -18.88
N ILE A 81 8.61 -6.50 -18.60
CA ILE A 81 9.67 -6.08 -19.51
C ILE A 81 9.48 -6.78 -20.87
N PHE A 82 9.24 -8.08 -20.88
CA PHE A 82 9.03 -8.83 -22.11
C PHE A 82 7.77 -8.41 -22.86
N LEU A 83 6.65 -8.28 -22.15
CA LEU A 83 5.37 -7.87 -22.72
C LEU A 83 5.49 -6.52 -23.43
N VAL A 84 5.91 -5.49 -22.69
CA VAL A 84 5.93 -4.11 -23.20
C VAL A 84 7.00 -3.96 -24.29
N SER A 85 8.19 -4.57 -24.10
CA SER A 85 9.23 -4.54 -25.14
C SER A 85 8.80 -5.24 -26.42
N THR A 86 8.02 -6.32 -26.34
CA THR A 86 7.48 -7.01 -27.52
C THR A 86 6.49 -6.11 -28.25
N LEU A 87 5.57 -5.45 -27.54
CA LEU A 87 4.62 -4.53 -28.15
C LEU A 87 5.33 -3.32 -28.79
N MET A 88 6.35 -2.76 -28.13
CA MET A 88 7.15 -1.66 -28.68
C MET A 88 7.99 -2.09 -29.90
N LYS A 89 8.53 -3.32 -29.89
CA LYS A 89 9.23 -3.89 -31.05
C LYS A 89 8.26 -4.04 -32.24
N MET A 90 7.08 -4.61 -32.02
CA MET A 90 6.04 -4.77 -33.03
C MET A 90 5.61 -3.39 -33.59
N LEU A 91 5.41 -2.40 -32.74
CA LEU A 91 5.09 -1.04 -33.15
C LEU A 91 6.16 -0.45 -34.09
N ARG A 92 7.43 -0.72 -33.79
CA ARG A 92 8.56 -0.19 -34.55
C ARG A 92 8.81 -0.92 -35.86
N THR A 93 8.64 -2.27 -35.90
CA THR A 93 8.96 -3.10 -37.05
C THR A 93 7.77 -3.29 -38.02
N ASP A 94 6.59 -3.54 -37.45
CA ASP A 94 5.39 -3.94 -38.17
C ASP A 94 4.35 -2.80 -38.26
N GLY A 95 4.60 -1.72 -37.50
CA GLY A 95 3.80 -0.52 -37.54
C GLY A 95 2.57 -0.55 -36.60
N PRO A 96 1.82 0.57 -36.55
CA PRO A 96 0.67 0.75 -35.65
C PRO A 96 -0.43 -0.30 -35.83
N VAL A 97 -0.73 -0.67 -37.07
CA VAL A 97 -1.80 -1.64 -37.44
C VAL A 97 -1.57 -3.02 -36.81
N ALA A 98 -0.31 -3.42 -36.63
CA ALA A 98 0.01 -4.70 -36.03
C ALA A 98 -0.25 -4.74 -34.53
N VAL A 99 -0.09 -3.60 -33.83
CA VAL A 99 -0.28 -3.48 -32.39
C VAL A 99 -1.74 -3.29 -32.01
N GLU A 100 -2.52 -2.62 -32.85
CA GLU A 100 -3.91 -2.23 -32.60
C GLU A 100 -4.80 -3.39 -32.09
N PRO A 101 -4.84 -4.60 -32.69
CA PRO A 101 -5.67 -5.70 -32.19
C PRO A 101 -5.30 -6.15 -30.75
N HIS A 102 -4.03 -5.99 -30.39
CA HIS A 102 -3.53 -6.40 -29.07
C HIS A 102 -3.90 -5.41 -27.97
N ILE A 103 -3.98 -4.12 -28.27
CA ILE A 103 -4.32 -3.09 -27.30
C ILE A 103 -5.83 -2.83 -27.20
N GLU A 104 -6.61 -3.12 -28.27
CA GLU A 104 -8.07 -2.99 -28.23
C GLU A 104 -8.75 -4.16 -27.50
N ASP A 105 -8.25 -5.38 -27.69
CA ASP A 105 -8.71 -6.55 -26.92
C ASP A 105 -7.53 -7.31 -26.28
N PRO A 106 -7.01 -6.81 -25.15
CA PRO A 106 -5.89 -7.47 -24.46
C PRO A 106 -6.19 -8.91 -24.03
N LYS A 107 -7.48 -9.23 -23.79
CA LYS A 107 -7.87 -10.57 -23.35
C LYS A 107 -7.83 -11.61 -24.47
N ALA A 108 -8.11 -11.20 -25.70
CA ALA A 108 -8.01 -12.04 -26.88
C ALA A 108 -6.59 -12.00 -27.52
N SER A 109 -5.72 -11.11 -27.04
CA SER A 109 -4.38 -10.91 -27.57
C SER A 109 -3.47 -12.12 -27.32
N THR A 110 -2.84 -12.64 -28.38
CA THR A 110 -1.84 -13.70 -28.30
C THR A 110 -0.58 -13.26 -27.54
N VAL A 111 -0.25 -11.97 -27.53
CA VAL A 111 0.89 -11.40 -26.81
C VAL A 111 0.60 -11.36 -25.31
N PHE A 112 -0.54 -10.82 -24.89
CA PHE A 112 -0.94 -10.76 -23.48
C PHE A 112 -1.26 -12.13 -22.88
N ALA A 113 -1.72 -13.09 -23.69
CA ALA A 113 -2.06 -14.46 -23.24
C ALA A 113 -0.87 -15.17 -22.60
N ASN A 114 0.38 -14.82 -22.97
CA ASN A 114 1.59 -15.35 -22.35
C ASN A 114 1.83 -14.86 -20.92
N TYR A 115 1.08 -13.83 -20.47
CA TYR A 115 1.27 -13.16 -19.17
C TYR A 115 -0.04 -13.08 -18.36
N PRO A 116 -0.65 -14.21 -18.00
CA PRO A 116 -2.00 -14.24 -17.40
C PRO A 116 -2.06 -13.57 -16.02
N ARG A 117 -0.92 -13.43 -15.33
CA ARG A 117 -0.87 -12.69 -14.05
C ARG A 117 -0.97 -11.19 -14.27
N LEU A 118 -0.32 -10.64 -15.28
CA LEU A 118 -0.38 -9.22 -15.62
C LEU A 118 -1.77 -8.83 -16.13
N LEU A 119 -2.44 -9.70 -16.89
CA LEU A 119 -3.81 -9.51 -17.35
C LEU A 119 -4.85 -9.34 -16.22
N LYS A 120 -4.55 -9.83 -15.02
CA LYS A 120 -5.44 -9.66 -13.86
C LYS A 120 -5.37 -8.27 -13.27
N ASP A 121 -4.29 -7.54 -13.50
CA ASP A 121 -4.18 -6.14 -13.10
C ASP A 121 -4.72 -5.22 -14.19
N THR A 122 -5.99 -4.84 -14.02
CA THR A 122 -6.68 -3.96 -14.96
C THR A 122 -6.00 -2.60 -15.09
N THR A 123 -5.41 -2.08 -14.00
CA THR A 123 -4.70 -0.79 -14.03
C THR A 123 -3.44 -0.87 -14.88
N LEU A 124 -2.65 -1.95 -14.73
CA LEU A 124 -1.46 -2.18 -15.52
C LEU A 124 -1.80 -2.34 -17.02
N VAL A 125 -2.83 -3.13 -17.32
CA VAL A 125 -3.29 -3.33 -18.69
C VAL A 125 -3.78 -2.03 -19.30
N HIS A 126 -4.59 -1.24 -18.59
CA HIS A 126 -5.06 0.08 -19.07
C HIS A 126 -3.88 1.03 -19.30
N LEU A 127 -2.92 1.12 -18.37
CA LEU A 127 -1.74 1.96 -18.56
C LEU A 127 -1.00 1.63 -19.86
N ILE A 128 -0.76 0.33 -20.13
CA ILE A 128 -0.08 -0.13 -21.35
C ILE A 128 -0.93 0.20 -22.58
N CYS A 129 -2.20 -0.24 -22.58
CA CYS A 129 -3.06 -0.12 -23.76
C CYS A 129 -3.40 1.33 -24.10
N ASP A 130 -3.74 2.16 -23.11
CA ASP A 130 -4.13 3.55 -23.35
C ASP A 130 -2.93 4.40 -23.82
N THR A 131 -1.74 4.15 -23.26
CA THR A 131 -0.53 4.83 -23.74
C THR A 131 -0.18 4.41 -25.18
N LEU A 132 -0.23 3.12 -25.48
CA LEU A 132 0.05 2.64 -26.84
C LEU A 132 -1.03 3.09 -27.84
N ARG A 133 -2.31 3.14 -27.42
CA ARG A 133 -3.40 3.69 -28.25
C ARG A 133 -3.14 5.15 -28.60
N LEU A 134 -2.69 5.95 -27.62
CA LEU A 134 -2.31 7.35 -27.88
C LEU A 134 -1.22 7.45 -28.97
N VAL A 135 -0.19 6.58 -28.89
CA VAL A 135 0.90 6.54 -29.86
C VAL A 135 0.41 6.07 -31.25
N VAL A 136 -0.45 5.06 -31.31
CA VAL A 136 -1.02 4.50 -32.55
C VAL A 136 -1.88 5.54 -33.26
N VAL A 137 -2.83 6.17 -32.56
CA VAL A 137 -3.74 7.17 -33.13
C VAL A 137 -2.99 8.40 -33.67
N SER A 138 -1.88 8.76 -33.05
CA SER A 138 -1.06 9.90 -33.49
C SER A 138 -0.07 9.55 -34.60
N SER A 139 -0.16 8.37 -35.19
CA SER A 139 0.70 7.92 -36.31
C SER A 139 2.21 8.06 -36.02
N GLY A 140 2.63 7.94 -34.78
CA GLY A 140 4.04 8.03 -34.36
C GLY A 140 4.64 9.44 -34.40
N THR A 141 3.82 10.51 -34.53
CA THR A 141 4.30 11.90 -34.57
C THR A 141 4.33 12.58 -33.22
N LEU A 142 3.99 11.85 -32.15
CA LEU A 142 4.00 12.40 -30.77
C LEU A 142 5.42 12.69 -30.29
N ASP A 143 5.57 13.82 -29.62
CA ASP A 143 6.76 14.10 -28.84
C ASP A 143 6.83 13.13 -27.65
N PRO A 144 7.91 12.35 -27.52
CA PRO A 144 8.10 11.44 -26.39
C PRO A 144 7.97 12.14 -25.03
N ASN A 145 8.39 13.39 -24.91
CA ASN A 145 8.28 14.16 -23.66
C ASN A 145 6.81 14.46 -23.30
N ALA A 146 5.96 14.73 -24.30
CA ALA A 146 4.53 14.92 -24.06
C ALA A 146 3.85 13.62 -23.58
N VAL A 147 4.22 12.47 -24.14
CA VAL A 147 3.76 11.15 -23.66
C VAL A 147 4.23 10.90 -22.25
N GLU A 148 5.48 11.22 -21.94
CA GLU A 148 6.04 11.10 -20.59
C GLU A 148 5.27 11.92 -19.58
N GLU A 149 4.95 13.18 -19.89
CA GLU A 149 4.17 14.06 -19.01
C GLU A 149 2.77 13.49 -18.73
N VAL A 150 2.09 12.96 -19.75
CA VAL A 150 0.78 12.33 -19.61
C VAL A 150 0.87 11.09 -18.71
N MET A 151 1.88 10.23 -18.93
CA MET A 151 2.10 9.05 -18.09
C MET A 151 2.42 9.44 -16.65
N ASP A 152 3.26 10.45 -16.43
CA ASP A 152 3.60 10.92 -15.08
C ASP A 152 2.40 11.45 -14.33
N ASN A 153 1.55 12.21 -14.98
CA ASN A 153 0.32 12.72 -14.38
C ASN A 153 -0.64 11.56 -14.02
N GLY A 154 -0.78 10.59 -14.91
CA GLY A 154 -1.56 9.38 -14.65
C GLY A 154 -1.03 8.56 -13.49
N LEU A 155 0.28 8.34 -13.43
CA LEU A 155 0.94 7.60 -12.36
C LEU A 155 0.87 8.32 -11.02
N LYS A 156 1.03 9.65 -10.99
CA LYS A 156 0.85 10.47 -9.78
C LYS A 156 -0.57 10.37 -9.23
N THR A 157 -1.57 10.49 -10.11
CA THR A 157 -2.99 10.36 -9.73
C THR A 157 -3.28 8.97 -9.18
N HIS A 158 -2.82 7.92 -9.87
CA HIS A 158 -2.99 6.54 -9.40
C HIS A 158 -2.31 6.30 -8.04
N HIS A 159 -1.08 6.79 -7.86
CA HIS A 159 -0.35 6.67 -6.59
C HIS A 159 -1.07 7.40 -5.46
N HIS A 160 -1.55 8.62 -5.71
CA HIS A 160 -2.31 9.41 -4.73
C HIS A 160 -3.60 8.67 -4.29
N ASP A 161 -4.34 8.07 -5.23
CA ASP A 161 -5.53 7.28 -4.88
C ASP A 161 -5.17 5.98 -4.15
N ALA A 162 -4.11 5.31 -4.55
CA ALA A 162 -3.68 4.04 -3.97
C ALA A 162 -3.16 4.17 -2.53
N ILE A 163 -2.54 5.30 -2.17
CA ILE A 163 -1.93 5.53 -0.85
C ILE A 163 -2.96 5.91 0.23
N ARG A 164 -4.16 6.36 -0.15
CA ARG A 164 -5.22 6.79 0.77
C ARG A 164 -5.45 5.86 1.97
N PRO A 165 -5.52 4.52 1.82
CA PRO A 165 -5.69 3.63 2.99
C PRO A 165 -4.55 3.73 4.00
N ALA A 166 -3.31 3.94 3.56
CA ALA A 166 -2.18 4.11 4.45
C ALA A 166 -2.24 5.46 5.18
N ASP A 167 -2.62 6.53 4.48
CA ASP A 167 -2.79 7.87 5.07
C ASP A 167 -3.92 7.87 6.11
N MET A 168 -5.02 7.18 5.83
CA MET A 168 -6.13 7.02 6.79
C MET A 168 -5.69 6.24 8.04
N LEU A 169 -4.90 5.18 7.88
CA LEU A 169 -4.31 4.44 9.01
C LEU A 169 -3.35 5.32 9.81
N GLN A 170 -2.57 6.15 9.16
CA GLN A 170 -1.67 7.09 9.84
C GLN A 170 -2.47 8.16 10.59
N GLY A 171 -3.48 8.75 9.96
CA GLY A 171 -4.37 9.71 10.63
C GLY A 171 -5.08 9.12 11.86
N LEU A 172 -5.47 7.83 11.78
CA LEU A 172 -5.99 7.10 12.93
C LEU A 172 -4.91 6.96 14.02
N ALA A 173 -3.69 6.56 13.65
CA ALA A 173 -2.58 6.42 14.60
C ALA A 173 -2.30 7.75 15.33
N ASP A 174 -2.35 8.87 14.62
CA ASP A 174 -2.10 10.19 15.17
C ASP A 174 -3.23 10.66 16.11
N ALA A 175 -4.47 10.23 15.88
CA ALA A 175 -5.62 10.57 16.70
C ALA A 175 -5.73 9.73 17.99
N LEU A 176 -5.31 8.46 17.94
CA LEU A 176 -5.50 7.51 19.06
C LEU A 176 -4.93 7.96 20.40
N PRO A 177 -3.74 8.60 20.52
CA PRO A 177 -3.23 9.08 21.80
C PRO A 177 -4.14 10.15 22.41
N ALA A 178 -4.63 11.09 21.59
CA ALA A 178 -5.55 12.13 22.05
C ALA A 178 -6.90 11.53 22.51
N LEU A 179 -7.42 10.54 21.78
CA LEU A 179 -8.63 9.82 22.18
C LEU A 179 -8.43 9.01 23.46
N GLY A 180 -7.23 8.47 23.69
CA GLY A 180 -6.85 7.85 24.97
C GLY A 180 -6.85 8.84 26.13
N ILE A 181 -6.41 10.08 25.92
CA ILE A 181 -6.48 11.13 26.93
C ILE A 181 -7.95 11.48 27.20
N VAL A 182 -8.80 11.60 26.20
CA VAL A 182 -10.25 11.83 26.38
C VAL A 182 -10.86 10.73 27.23
N ALA A 183 -10.56 9.47 26.94
CA ALA A 183 -11.06 8.33 27.71
C ALA A 183 -10.60 8.41 29.19
N ALA A 184 -9.31 8.72 29.43
CA ALA A 184 -8.76 8.87 30.76
C ALA A 184 -9.45 10.01 31.55
N VAL A 185 -9.67 11.17 30.92
CA VAL A 185 -10.37 12.30 31.53
C VAL A 185 -11.80 11.91 31.94
N LEU A 186 -12.53 11.24 31.08
CA LEU A 186 -13.87 10.73 31.38
C LEU A 186 -13.85 9.74 32.56
N GLY A 187 -12.83 8.86 32.62
CA GLY A 187 -12.59 7.98 33.78
C GLY A 187 -12.35 8.73 35.07
N VAL A 188 -11.55 9.79 35.04
CA VAL A 188 -11.32 10.65 36.22
C VAL A 188 -12.61 11.37 36.62
N VAL A 189 -13.38 11.93 35.69
CA VAL A 189 -14.68 12.57 35.99
C VAL A 189 -15.62 11.58 36.67
N LYS A 190 -15.69 10.34 36.21
CA LYS A 190 -16.47 9.27 36.84
C LYS A 190 -15.99 8.96 38.25
N THR A 191 -14.67 8.95 38.48
CA THR A 191 -14.08 8.72 39.79
C THR A 191 -14.42 9.87 40.78
N MET A 192 -14.33 11.11 40.31
CA MET A 192 -14.69 12.29 41.15
C MET A 192 -16.17 12.29 41.57
N GLY A 193 -17.07 11.76 40.73
CA GLY A 193 -18.47 11.52 41.06
C GLY A 193 -18.70 10.44 42.13
N SER A 194 -17.64 9.74 42.56
CA SER A 194 -17.68 8.65 43.55
C SER A 194 -16.75 8.93 44.74
N ILE A 195 -16.47 10.19 45.03
CA ILE A 195 -15.48 10.62 46.03
C ILE A 195 -15.81 10.17 47.47
N ASP A 196 -17.04 9.84 47.73
CA ASP A 196 -17.57 9.30 49.00
C ASP A 196 -17.22 7.82 49.22
N LYS A 197 -16.70 7.12 48.17
CA LYS A 197 -16.33 5.69 48.28
C LYS A 197 -15.00 5.49 49.02
N PRO A 198 -14.76 4.28 49.60
CA PRO A 198 -13.48 3.95 50.25
C PRO A 198 -12.27 4.20 49.34
N PRO A 199 -11.12 4.65 49.93
CA PRO A 199 -9.89 4.95 49.16
C PRO A 199 -9.41 3.83 48.21
N ALA A 200 -9.58 2.58 48.64
CA ALA A 200 -9.21 1.41 47.81
C ALA A 200 -10.02 1.34 46.51
N ILE A 201 -11.31 1.70 46.57
CA ILE A 201 -12.19 1.73 45.36
C ILE A 201 -11.79 2.91 44.47
N LEU A 202 -11.54 4.08 45.07
CA LEU A 202 -11.08 5.25 44.31
C LEU A 202 -9.76 4.99 43.61
N GLY A 203 -8.81 4.36 44.32
CA GLY A 203 -7.53 3.95 43.73
C GLY A 203 -7.69 3.02 42.53
N ALA A 204 -8.57 2.03 42.61
CA ALA A 204 -8.88 1.13 41.49
C ALA A 204 -9.52 1.90 40.29
N MET A 205 -10.44 2.83 40.56
CA MET A 205 -11.06 3.67 39.54
C MET A 205 -10.06 4.59 38.82
N ILE A 206 -9.13 5.19 39.56
CA ILE A 206 -8.05 6.01 38.99
C ILE A 206 -7.12 5.14 38.14
N GLY A 207 -6.72 3.97 38.67
CA GLY A 207 -5.92 3.02 37.91
C GLY A 207 -6.57 2.61 36.59
N SER A 208 -7.88 2.33 36.61
CA SER A 208 -8.67 2.04 35.41
C SER A 208 -8.66 3.20 34.41
N ALA A 209 -8.85 4.43 34.87
CA ALA A 209 -8.84 5.62 34.01
C ALA A 209 -7.49 5.81 33.28
N LEU A 210 -6.37 5.50 33.91
CA LEU A 210 -5.04 5.58 33.30
C LEU A 210 -4.84 4.55 32.18
N VAL A 211 -5.58 3.43 32.20
CA VAL A 211 -5.54 2.43 31.14
C VAL A 211 -5.99 3.01 29.80
N GLY A 212 -6.91 3.99 29.79
CA GLY A 212 -7.33 4.69 28.57
C GLY A 212 -6.16 5.36 27.83
N THR A 213 -5.33 6.13 28.58
CA THR A 213 -4.13 6.74 27.99
C THR A 213 -3.13 5.69 27.49
N PHE A 214 -2.87 4.67 28.31
CA PHE A 214 -1.99 3.58 27.94
C PHE A 214 -2.46 2.88 26.65
N MET A 215 -3.75 2.54 26.58
CA MET A 215 -4.32 1.88 25.41
C MET A 215 -4.28 2.76 24.15
N GLY A 216 -4.58 4.06 24.29
CA GLY A 216 -4.49 5.00 23.17
C GLY A 216 -3.08 5.04 22.57
N ILE A 217 -2.04 5.11 23.41
CA ILE A 217 -0.64 5.10 22.98
C ILE A 217 -0.22 3.75 22.40
N LEU A 218 -0.60 2.65 23.06
CA LEU A 218 -0.28 1.30 22.59
C LEU A 218 -0.90 1.00 21.23
N LEU A 219 -2.17 1.33 21.04
CA LEU A 219 -2.86 1.17 19.76
C LEU A 219 -2.26 2.04 18.67
N ALA A 220 -1.90 3.29 19.00
CA ALA A 220 -1.30 4.23 18.05
C ALA A 220 0.05 3.73 17.51
N TYR A 221 1.01 3.60 18.41
CA TYR A 221 2.41 3.37 18.05
C TYR A 221 2.78 1.89 18.00
N GLY A 222 2.04 1.03 18.69
CA GLY A 222 2.25 -0.41 18.66
C GLY A 222 1.55 -1.12 17.49
N ILE A 223 0.43 -0.58 17.01
CA ILE A 223 -0.40 -1.24 16.00
C ILE A 223 -0.65 -0.36 14.79
N ALA A 224 -1.35 0.77 14.95
CA ALA A 224 -1.85 1.55 13.82
C ALA A 224 -0.72 2.16 12.97
N SER A 225 0.27 2.81 13.59
CA SER A 225 1.40 3.40 12.86
C SER A 225 2.29 2.36 12.16
N PRO A 226 2.71 1.23 12.77
CA PRO A 226 3.42 0.17 12.04
C PRO A 226 2.61 -0.41 10.87
N PHE A 227 1.29 -0.52 11.01
CA PHE A 227 0.42 -1.01 9.95
C PHE A 227 0.29 0.01 8.81
N ALA A 228 0.17 1.30 9.13
CA ALA A 228 0.17 2.38 8.15
C ALA A 228 1.46 2.37 7.32
N ASN A 229 2.62 2.32 8.00
CA ASN A 229 3.91 2.24 7.36
C ASN A 229 4.06 0.99 6.48
N ARG A 230 3.59 -0.18 6.95
CA ARG A 230 3.64 -1.40 6.16
C ARG A 230 2.72 -1.33 4.94
N CYS A 231 1.51 -0.80 5.10
CA CYS A 231 0.59 -0.57 3.99
C CYS A 231 1.20 0.33 2.92
N LYS A 232 1.81 1.44 3.34
CA LYS A 232 2.54 2.37 2.46
C LYS A 232 3.67 1.68 1.69
N GLN A 233 4.54 0.94 2.38
CA GLN A 233 5.64 0.18 1.75
C GLN A 233 5.15 -0.81 0.69
N VAL A 234 4.03 -1.50 0.95
CA VAL A 234 3.45 -2.44 -0.01
C VAL A 234 2.93 -1.70 -1.24
N ILE A 235 2.22 -0.58 -1.05
CA ILE A 235 1.69 0.23 -2.15
C ILE A 235 2.82 0.81 -3.00
N GLU A 236 3.87 1.35 -2.39
CA GLU A 236 5.04 1.88 -3.08
C GLU A 236 5.79 0.79 -3.87
N SER A 237 5.92 -0.42 -3.28
CA SER A 237 6.50 -1.56 -3.97
C SER A 237 5.66 -2.00 -5.17
N ASP A 238 4.32 -2.03 -5.03
CA ASP A 238 3.42 -2.38 -6.13
C ASP A 238 3.42 -1.30 -7.23
N ALA A 239 3.61 -0.03 -6.89
CA ALA A 239 3.68 1.06 -7.86
C ALA A 239 4.92 1.02 -8.77
N ALA A 240 5.98 0.36 -8.34
CA ALA A 240 7.23 0.28 -9.10
C ALA A 240 7.07 -0.38 -10.48
N ILE A 241 6.13 -1.32 -10.64
CA ILE A 241 5.91 -2.01 -11.93
C ILE A 241 5.36 -1.06 -13.00
N TYR A 242 4.55 -0.09 -12.62
CA TYR A 242 4.01 0.93 -13.54
C TYR A 242 5.12 1.86 -14.04
N GLN A 243 6.09 2.18 -13.18
CA GLN A 243 7.28 2.95 -13.58
C GLN A 243 8.13 2.19 -14.60
N VAL A 244 8.25 0.87 -14.46
CA VAL A 244 8.95 0.00 -15.45
C VAL A 244 8.26 0.09 -16.81
N VAL A 245 6.93 0.03 -16.86
CA VAL A 245 6.15 0.21 -18.11
C VAL A 245 6.48 1.56 -18.75
N LYS A 246 6.40 2.64 -17.97
CA LYS A 246 6.74 4.00 -18.43
C LYS A 246 8.14 4.05 -19.03
N GLN A 247 9.15 3.54 -18.31
CA GLN A 247 10.54 3.58 -18.76
C GLN A 247 10.75 2.87 -20.10
N ILE A 248 10.11 1.70 -20.30
CA ILE A 248 10.22 0.96 -21.55
C ILE A 248 9.59 1.75 -22.71
N ILE A 249 8.37 2.26 -22.51
CA ILE A 249 7.64 2.98 -23.55
C ILE A 249 8.42 4.25 -23.96
N ILE A 250 8.79 5.08 -22.97
CA ILE A 250 9.47 6.35 -23.23
C ILE A 250 10.85 6.15 -23.86
N ALA A 251 11.66 5.24 -23.32
CA ALA A 251 12.96 4.93 -23.91
C ALA A 251 12.84 4.40 -25.36
N SER A 252 11.79 3.62 -25.63
CA SER A 252 11.53 3.11 -26.99
C SER A 252 11.08 4.23 -27.95
N LEU A 253 10.24 5.17 -27.49
CA LEU A 253 9.79 6.32 -28.28
C LEU A 253 10.95 7.28 -28.61
N HIS A 254 11.94 7.42 -27.69
CA HIS A 254 13.18 8.14 -27.98
C HIS A 254 14.09 7.43 -28.99
N GLY A 255 13.70 6.24 -29.46
CA GLY A 255 14.47 5.47 -30.45
C GLY A 255 15.72 4.79 -29.88
N HIS A 256 15.83 4.66 -28.57
CA HIS A 256 16.97 3.97 -27.96
C HIS A 256 17.08 2.51 -28.40
N PRO A 257 18.30 1.97 -28.49
CA PRO A 257 18.49 0.55 -28.80
C PRO A 257 17.95 -0.33 -27.68
N LEU A 258 17.41 -1.50 -28.05
CA LEU A 258 16.75 -2.43 -27.11
C LEU A 258 17.54 -2.72 -25.82
N PRO A 259 18.88 -2.93 -25.86
CA PRO A 259 19.63 -3.14 -24.62
C PRO A 259 19.56 -1.97 -23.63
N LEU A 260 19.54 -0.72 -24.15
CA LEU A 260 19.40 0.47 -23.31
C LEU A 260 17.98 0.61 -22.74
N VAL A 261 16.96 0.30 -23.55
CA VAL A 261 15.55 0.27 -23.08
C VAL A 261 15.38 -0.71 -21.94
N ILE A 262 15.93 -1.92 -22.08
CA ILE A 262 15.87 -2.97 -21.06
C ILE A 262 16.59 -2.51 -19.78
N GLU A 263 17.78 -1.93 -19.91
CA GLU A 263 18.55 -1.50 -18.74
C GLU A 263 17.91 -0.30 -18.03
N ALA A 264 17.33 0.64 -18.78
CA ALA A 264 16.57 1.74 -18.21
C ALA A 264 15.38 1.21 -17.36
N ALA A 265 14.65 0.24 -17.88
CA ALA A 265 13.56 -0.42 -17.16
C ALA A 265 14.06 -1.17 -15.91
N ARG A 266 15.13 -1.96 -16.07
CA ARG A 266 15.70 -2.79 -14.99
C ARG A 266 16.28 -1.95 -13.85
N SER A 267 16.94 -0.83 -14.16
CA SER A 267 17.55 0.05 -13.16
C SER A 267 16.53 0.72 -12.23
N GLY A 268 15.27 0.86 -12.66
CA GLY A 268 14.16 1.38 -11.84
C GLY A 268 13.56 0.36 -10.87
N ILE A 269 13.99 -0.92 -10.92
CA ILE A 269 13.47 -1.98 -10.05
C ILE A 269 14.31 -2.08 -8.78
N THR A 270 13.65 -2.22 -7.63
CA THR A 270 14.33 -2.42 -6.34
C THR A 270 15.22 -3.67 -6.39
N HIS A 271 16.40 -3.60 -5.78
CA HIS A 271 17.40 -4.69 -5.82
C HIS A 271 16.85 -6.07 -5.43
N SER A 272 15.89 -6.12 -4.49
CA SER A 272 15.26 -7.38 -4.07
C SER A 272 14.45 -8.08 -5.17
N ASN A 273 13.89 -7.30 -6.11
CA ASN A 273 13.05 -7.78 -7.19
C ASN A 273 13.69 -7.60 -8.57
N GLN A 274 14.88 -6.99 -8.64
CA GLN A 274 15.57 -6.70 -9.88
C GLN A 274 16.00 -8.01 -10.57
N PRO A 275 15.59 -8.26 -11.82
CA PRO A 275 16.08 -9.39 -12.60
C PRO A 275 17.57 -9.24 -12.92
N ALA A 276 18.31 -10.34 -13.06
CA ALA A 276 19.67 -10.25 -13.56
C ALA A 276 19.67 -9.79 -15.02
N PHE A 277 20.73 -9.07 -15.43
CA PHE A 277 20.86 -8.59 -16.82
C PHE A 277 20.80 -9.76 -17.81
N ALA A 278 21.48 -10.87 -17.50
CA ALA A 278 21.48 -12.06 -18.34
C ALA A 278 20.07 -12.64 -18.50
N ASP A 279 19.29 -12.75 -17.42
CA ASP A 279 17.92 -13.30 -17.47
C ASP A 279 17.04 -12.52 -18.46
N VAL A 280 17.18 -11.18 -18.48
CA VAL A 280 16.40 -10.31 -19.35
C VAL A 280 16.93 -10.36 -20.79
N PHE A 281 18.23 -10.27 -20.97
CA PHE A 281 18.87 -10.19 -22.27
C PHE A 281 18.73 -11.51 -23.07
N ASP A 282 18.96 -12.64 -22.41
CA ASP A 282 18.83 -13.96 -23.02
C ASP A 282 17.35 -14.30 -23.31
N GLY A 283 16.44 -13.92 -22.42
CA GLY A 283 15.00 -14.08 -22.63
C GLY A 283 14.45 -13.27 -23.80
N MET A 284 15.06 -12.11 -24.12
CA MET A 284 14.67 -11.30 -25.29
C MET A 284 15.29 -11.80 -26.60
N ARG A 285 16.44 -12.49 -26.58
CA ARG A 285 17.06 -13.08 -27.79
C ARG A 285 16.28 -14.27 -28.34
N GLY A 286 15.53 -14.97 -27.48
CA GLY A 286 14.71 -16.11 -27.87
C GLY A 286 13.30 -15.76 -28.36
N ARG A 287 12.97 -14.46 -28.37
CA ARG A 287 11.66 -13.91 -28.76
C ARG A 287 11.86 -12.84 -29.82
#